data_f9d2480887cc4af742135fee8344715f
#
_entry.id   f9d2480887cc4af742135fee8344715f
#
_cell.length_a   1.000
_cell.length_b   1.000
_cell.length_c   1.000
_cell.angle_alpha   90.00
_cell.angle_beta   90.00
_cell.angle_gamma   90.00
#
_symmetry.space_group_name_H-M   'P 1'
#
loop_
_entity.id
_entity.type
_entity.pdbx_description
1 polymer ?
#
loop_
_entity_poly.entity_id
_entity_poly.type
_entity_poly.pdbx_seq_one_letter_code
_entity_poly.pdbx_strand_id
1 'polypeptide(L)'
;MKSSYICCVLLFVLFLVSCTDGRSEGQVARLLRQAEMCMEECSDSALVYLHQIPDPEKLTGENQADYCLLLTQAMDKNDLPLSSDSLIQIAVGYYSNKGDAECKAKALFYKGRVFQQQGNLEGATLLYKKAESMIPDLTDYYLVGLIYSYLGHLNRDEEHYKKALFYYEKALPCYRTIQNPTLTASGLQDMAKISVYLGETHRADSLFSEVLSYVPDIDATWQANIYHNVGVFYMLTNQFGRAEQVVNTSLKLPSTPEDKLRSYAVLATIYTKQNRGDLVDSLWHKALNSENIYTRKAVYASLLNEAVSKQNLQDIEHYVPLYIQSADSVYQLSQAKRIVEVQAKYDQEILIKKNKISRLLLYCFILCLLLLAISLAYVFHVYKRYKRTKERELITQRAELDEGKQIIKEMNDQIERIRKEASTMKEDYNKSLIDLTDEKKSIEQQFALIKQRADDVSQTNNKMEQDLLVLQEQLRKVDDARSELLAELDVYRYFDAEGVISEDCYKAVVTIYKLYNAPLVAFLRDPHLKLTPYESLLCVLSYEHLSTQQMEQKLGKSKNTLNKAIFRIREKLDAKMDLKKNINSLGDFLRTKF
;
A
#
# COMPACT_ATOMS: atom_id res chain seq x y z
N MET A 1 -16.28 -65.17 -24.46
CA MET A 1 -17.12 -64.19 -25.13
C MET A 1 -18.01 -63.34 -24.21
N LYS A 2 -18.63 -63.87 -23.14
CA LYS A 2 -19.49 -63.07 -22.25
C LYS A 2 -18.73 -61.99 -21.43
N SER A 3 -17.45 -62.23 -21.03
CA SER A 3 -16.67 -61.26 -20.27
C SER A 3 -16.20 -60.04 -21.07
N SER A 4 -15.99 -60.21 -22.40
CA SER A 4 -15.56 -59.12 -23.28
C SER A 4 -16.72 -58.12 -23.58
N TYR A 5 -17.97 -58.61 -23.62
CA TYR A 5 -19.15 -57.78 -23.80
C TYR A 5 -19.44 -56.91 -22.57
N ILE A 6 -19.23 -57.45 -21.37
CA ILE A 6 -19.42 -56.66 -20.12
C ILE A 6 -18.39 -55.55 -20.02
N CYS A 7 -17.13 -55.80 -20.44
CA CYS A 7 -16.10 -54.76 -20.47
C CYS A 7 -16.40 -53.65 -21.49
N CYS A 8 -16.90 -54.03 -22.69
CA CYS A 8 -17.29 -53.05 -23.70
C CYS A 8 -18.53 -52.23 -23.30
N VAL A 9 -19.51 -52.85 -22.62
CA VAL A 9 -20.68 -52.15 -22.10
C VAL A 9 -20.32 -51.25 -20.95
N LEU A 10 -19.41 -51.65 -20.04
CA LEU A 10 -18.90 -50.78 -18.99
C LEU A 10 -18.05 -49.60 -19.52
N LEU A 11 -17.23 -49.82 -20.54
CA LEU A 11 -16.49 -48.75 -21.22
C LEU A 11 -17.45 -47.81 -21.98
N PHE A 12 -18.52 -48.35 -22.59
CA PHE A 12 -19.52 -47.52 -23.29
C PHE A 12 -20.38 -46.69 -22.31
N VAL A 13 -20.72 -47.25 -21.14
CA VAL A 13 -21.42 -46.52 -20.07
C VAL A 13 -20.50 -45.46 -19.45
N LEU A 14 -19.21 -45.74 -19.26
CA LEU A 14 -18.21 -44.74 -18.83
C LEU A 14 -18.03 -43.64 -19.86
N PHE A 15 -18.09 -43.95 -21.18
CA PHE A 15 -18.03 -42.94 -22.24
C PHE A 15 -19.29 -42.07 -22.31
N LEU A 16 -20.48 -42.62 -22.01
CA LEU A 16 -21.73 -41.85 -21.99
C LEU A 16 -21.82 -40.92 -20.77
N VAL A 17 -21.28 -41.30 -19.63
CA VAL A 17 -21.19 -40.46 -18.42
C VAL A 17 -20.18 -39.33 -18.64
N SER A 18 -19.05 -39.59 -19.32
CA SER A 18 -18.06 -38.56 -19.66
C SER A 18 -18.55 -37.51 -20.66
N CYS A 19 -19.49 -37.87 -21.55
CA CYS A 19 -20.03 -36.94 -22.55
C CYS A 19 -21.12 -35.99 -21.98
N THR A 20 -21.76 -36.34 -20.86
CA THR A 20 -22.76 -35.46 -20.21
C THR A 20 -22.10 -34.38 -19.40
N ASP A 21 -20.96 -34.67 -18.71
CA ASP A 21 -20.23 -33.69 -17.96
C ASP A 21 -19.62 -32.57 -18.83
N GLY A 22 -19.03 -32.92 -19.98
CA GLY A 22 -18.41 -31.95 -20.87
C GLY A 22 -19.39 -30.95 -21.54
N ARG A 23 -20.67 -31.32 -21.66
CA ARG A 23 -21.71 -30.38 -22.17
C ARG A 23 -22.16 -29.42 -21.06
N SER A 24 -22.27 -29.88 -19.83
CA SER A 24 -22.63 -29.04 -18.68
C SER A 24 -21.52 -28.06 -18.33
N GLU A 25 -20.25 -28.50 -18.34
CA GLU A 25 -19.10 -27.61 -18.11
C GLU A 25 -19.00 -26.49 -19.17
N GLY A 26 -19.20 -26.81 -20.45
CA GLY A 26 -19.21 -25.81 -21.52
C GLY A 26 -20.37 -24.80 -21.39
N GLN A 27 -21.51 -25.20 -20.85
CA GLN A 27 -22.63 -24.31 -20.58
C GLN A 27 -22.33 -23.40 -19.38
N VAL A 28 -21.78 -23.93 -18.31
CA VAL A 28 -21.35 -23.17 -17.11
C VAL A 28 -20.33 -22.11 -17.51
N ALA A 29 -19.25 -22.49 -18.19
CA ALA A 29 -18.23 -21.55 -18.63
C ALA A 29 -18.76 -20.45 -19.56
N ARG A 30 -19.79 -20.74 -20.35
CA ARG A 30 -20.46 -19.71 -21.17
C ARG A 30 -21.26 -18.74 -20.30
N LEU A 31 -22.04 -19.24 -19.34
CA LEU A 31 -22.84 -18.40 -18.45
C LEU A 31 -21.96 -17.51 -17.55
N LEU A 32 -20.84 -18.05 -17.05
CA LEU A 32 -19.85 -17.27 -16.29
C LEU A 32 -19.27 -16.13 -17.13
N ARG A 33 -18.87 -16.42 -18.38
CA ARG A 33 -18.39 -15.37 -19.31
C ARG A 33 -19.45 -14.33 -19.62
N GLN A 34 -20.70 -14.73 -19.81
CA GLN A 34 -21.81 -13.79 -20.06
C GLN A 34 -22.04 -12.90 -18.84
N ALA A 35 -22.00 -13.47 -17.63
CA ALA A 35 -22.10 -12.70 -16.39
C ALA A 35 -20.94 -11.72 -16.25
N GLU A 36 -19.72 -12.15 -16.53
CA GLU A 36 -18.54 -11.28 -16.47
C GLU A 36 -18.61 -10.13 -17.48
N MET A 37 -18.98 -10.41 -18.73
CA MET A 37 -19.06 -9.39 -19.79
C MET A 37 -20.08 -8.29 -19.49
N CYS A 38 -21.22 -8.61 -18.86
CA CYS A 38 -22.25 -7.62 -18.54
C CYS A 38 -22.11 -7.03 -17.12
N MET A 39 -21.16 -7.50 -16.34
CA MET A 39 -21.00 -7.15 -14.91
C MET A 39 -20.86 -5.64 -14.67
N GLU A 40 -20.17 -4.94 -15.54
CA GLU A 40 -19.88 -3.52 -15.35
C GLU A 40 -21.06 -2.63 -15.82
N GLU A 41 -21.74 -3.01 -16.88
CA GLU A 41 -22.81 -2.22 -17.49
C GLU A 41 -24.21 -2.58 -16.94
N CYS A 42 -24.45 -3.87 -16.67
CA CYS A 42 -25.76 -4.41 -16.28
C CYS A 42 -25.61 -5.52 -15.24
N SER A 43 -25.25 -5.18 -14.01
CA SER A 43 -25.02 -6.14 -12.91
C SER A 43 -26.26 -7.00 -12.58
N ASP A 44 -27.47 -6.49 -12.80
CA ASP A 44 -28.72 -7.27 -12.70
C ASP A 44 -28.72 -8.44 -13.70
N SER A 45 -28.31 -8.20 -14.95
CA SER A 45 -28.20 -9.23 -15.96
C SER A 45 -27.12 -10.27 -15.59
N ALA A 46 -26.03 -9.85 -14.96
CA ALA A 46 -25.03 -10.77 -14.45
C ALA A 46 -25.61 -11.73 -13.42
N LEU A 47 -26.44 -11.24 -12.49
CA LEU A 47 -27.17 -12.09 -11.54
C LEU A 47 -28.09 -13.10 -12.25
N VAL A 48 -28.81 -12.68 -13.29
CA VAL A 48 -29.67 -13.58 -14.08
C VAL A 48 -28.86 -14.71 -14.70
N TYR A 49 -27.72 -14.42 -15.32
CA TYR A 49 -26.85 -15.47 -15.88
C TYR A 49 -26.28 -16.39 -14.79
N LEU A 50 -25.85 -15.87 -13.67
CA LEU A 50 -25.32 -16.65 -12.56
C LEU A 50 -26.39 -17.58 -11.95
N HIS A 51 -27.64 -17.13 -11.83
CA HIS A 51 -28.76 -17.94 -11.35
C HIS A 51 -29.23 -19.03 -12.35
N GLN A 52 -28.84 -18.94 -13.64
CA GLN A 52 -29.10 -19.98 -14.63
C GLN A 52 -28.09 -21.13 -14.55
N ILE A 53 -27.00 -21.00 -13.76
CA ILE A 53 -26.03 -22.07 -13.60
C ILE A 53 -26.66 -23.20 -12.79
N PRO A 54 -26.74 -24.41 -13.35
CA PRO A 54 -27.33 -25.55 -12.66
C PRO A 54 -26.40 -26.08 -11.58
N ASP A 55 -26.96 -26.48 -10.45
CA ASP A 55 -26.25 -27.12 -9.34
C ASP A 55 -24.94 -26.40 -8.95
N PRO A 56 -24.95 -25.09 -8.63
CA PRO A 56 -23.71 -24.33 -8.40
C PRO A 56 -22.87 -24.89 -7.24
N GLU A 57 -23.49 -25.64 -6.32
CA GLU A 57 -22.79 -26.33 -5.22
C GLU A 57 -21.94 -27.53 -5.68
N LYS A 58 -22.15 -28.03 -6.90
CA LYS A 58 -21.35 -29.11 -7.49
C LYS A 58 -20.17 -28.59 -8.31
N LEU A 59 -20.07 -27.30 -8.51
CA LEU A 59 -18.94 -26.69 -9.23
C LEU A 59 -17.62 -26.96 -8.48
N THR A 60 -16.57 -27.14 -9.25
CA THR A 60 -15.22 -27.39 -8.72
C THR A 60 -14.18 -26.55 -9.48
N GLY A 61 -13.01 -26.37 -8.86
CA GLY A 61 -11.88 -25.73 -9.51
C GLY A 61 -12.13 -24.25 -9.88
N GLU A 62 -11.75 -23.89 -11.09
CA GLU A 62 -11.86 -22.53 -11.62
C GLU A 62 -13.30 -22.06 -11.74
N ASN A 63 -14.18 -22.87 -12.33
CA ASN A 63 -15.59 -22.54 -12.48
C ASN A 63 -16.29 -22.25 -11.14
N GLN A 64 -15.90 -22.95 -10.06
CA GLN A 64 -16.41 -22.69 -8.72
C GLN A 64 -15.89 -21.34 -8.20
N ALA A 65 -14.60 -21.07 -8.38
CA ALA A 65 -13.99 -19.82 -7.95
C ALA A 65 -14.57 -18.62 -8.71
N ASP A 66 -14.71 -18.73 -10.03
CA ASP A 66 -15.34 -17.72 -10.88
C ASP A 66 -16.78 -17.45 -10.45
N TYR A 67 -17.57 -18.50 -10.28
CA TYR A 67 -18.96 -18.38 -9.84
C TYR A 67 -19.05 -17.63 -8.51
N CYS A 68 -18.25 -18.02 -7.52
CA CYS A 68 -18.26 -17.39 -6.21
C CYS A 68 -17.80 -15.93 -6.24
N LEU A 69 -16.78 -15.63 -7.06
CA LEU A 69 -16.29 -14.26 -7.25
C LEU A 69 -17.32 -13.38 -7.94
N LEU A 70 -17.83 -13.84 -9.10
CA LEU A 70 -18.80 -13.09 -9.91
C LEU A 70 -20.11 -12.91 -9.17
N LEU A 71 -20.59 -13.92 -8.44
CA LEU A 71 -21.81 -13.81 -7.65
C LEU A 71 -21.63 -12.78 -6.52
N THR A 72 -20.51 -12.80 -5.82
CA THR A 72 -20.22 -11.80 -4.79
C THR A 72 -20.14 -10.40 -5.38
N GLN A 73 -19.49 -10.25 -6.54
CA GLN A 73 -19.40 -8.98 -7.27
C GLN A 73 -20.78 -8.49 -7.69
N ALA A 74 -21.59 -9.35 -8.28
CA ALA A 74 -22.94 -9.00 -8.74
C ALA A 74 -23.85 -8.63 -7.56
N MET A 75 -23.77 -9.35 -6.45
CA MET A 75 -24.52 -9.00 -5.23
C MET A 75 -24.10 -7.63 -4.68
N ASP A 76 -22.79 -7.35 -4.62
CA ASP A 76 -22.28 -6.06 -4.14
C ASP A 76 -22.74 -4.89 -5.02
N LYS A 77 -22.70 -5.07 -6.35
CA LYS A 77 -23.11 -4.04 -7.32
C LYS A 77 -24.62 -3.78 -7.34
N ASN A 78 -25.42 -4.75 -6.91
CA ASN A 78 -26.88 -4.64 -6.82
C ASN A 78 -27.35 -4.33 -5.39
N ASP A 79 -26.45 -3.87 -4.53
CA ASP A 79 -26.74 -3.54 -3.11
C ASP A 79 -27.43 -4.68 -2.34
N LEU A 80 -27.17 -5.94 -2.74
CA LEU A 80 -27.68 -7.12 -2.05
C LEU A 80 -26.82 -7.43 -0.80
N PRO A 81 -27.44 -7.94 0.27
CA PRO A 81 -26.72 -8.21 1.51
C PRO A 81 -25.62 -9.26 1.37
N LEU A 82 -24.38 -8.91 1.73
CA LEU A 82 -23.24 -9.81 1.82
C LEU A 82 -23.05 -10.32 3.25
N SER A 83 -24.00 -11.16 3.71
CA SER A 83 -24.06 -11.60 5.11
C SER A 83 -22.98 -12.62 5.51
N SER A 84 -22.37 -13.31 4.55
CA SER A 84 -21.33 -14.32 4.78
C SER A 84 -20.18 -14.19 3.79
N ASP A 85 -18.95 -14.47 4.26
CA ASP A 85 -17.76 -14.52 3.41
C ASP A 85 -17.48 -15.91 2.80
N SER A 86 -18.36 -16.90 3.05
CA SER A 86 -18.13 -18.29 2.62
C SER A 86 -17.96 -18.44 1.11
N LEU A 87 -18.75 -17.72 0.31
CA LEU A 87 -18.61 -17.73 -1.15
C LEU A 87 -17.27 -17.16 -1.60
N ILE A 88 -17.00 -15.92 -1.21
CA ILE A 88 -15.78 -15.24 -1.66
C ILE A 88 -14.51 -15.89 -1.09
N GLN A 89 -14.59 -16.56 0.04
CA GLN A 89 -13.48 -17.33 0.61
C GLN A 89 -13.03 -18.46 -0.31
N ILE A 90 -13.95 -19.11 -1.04
CA ILE A 90 -13.64 -20.13 -2.04
C ILE A 90 -12.82 -19.52 -3.18
N ALA A 91 -13.26 -18.38 -3.71
CA ALA A 91 -12.52 -17.66 -4.75
C ALA A 91 -11.12 -17.23 -4.27
N VAL A 92 -11.02 -16.63 -3.09
CA VAL A 92 -9.73 -16.24 -2.49
C VAL A 92 -8.82 -17.45 -2.31
N GLY A 93 -9.34 -18.58 -1.83
CA GLY A 93 -8.57 -19.83 -1.66
C GLY A 93 -8.01 -20.35 -2.97
N TYR A 94 -8.81 -20.37 -4.02
CA TYR A 94 -8.40 -20.82 -5.35
C TYR A 94 -7.37 -19.88 -5.97
N TYR A 95 -7.69 -18.59 -6.08
CA TYR A 95 -6.84 -17.62 -6.78
C TYR A 95 -5.55 -17.32 -6.03
N SER A 96 -5.48 -17.45 -4.71
CA SER A 96 -4.22 -17.32 -3.97
C SER A 96 -3.12 -18.23 -4.50
N ASN A 97 -3.49 -19.40 -5.03
CA ASN A 97 -2.54 -20.43 -5.48
C ASN A 97 -2.45 -20.55 -7.01
N LYS A 98 -3.51 -20.25 -7.74
CA LYS A 98 -3.64 -20.56 -9.18
C LYS A 98 -4.01 -19.36 -10.05
N GLY A 99 -4.49 -18.25 -9.49
CA GLY A 99 -4.89 -17.06 -10.23
C GLY A 99 -3.72 -16.18 -10.66
N ASP A 100 -3.94 -15.37 -11.69
CA ASP A 100 -3.09 -14.23 -12.00
C ASP A 100 -3.22 -13.11 -10.95
N ALA A 101 -2.54 -12.00 -11.16
CA ALA A 101 -2.56 -10.87 -10.24
C ALA A 101 -3.96 -10.22 -10.17
N GLU A 102 -4.65 -10.14 -11.30
CA GLU A 102 -5.98 -9.51 -11.39
C GLU A 102 -7.04 -10.30 -10.64
N CYS A 103 -7.14 -11.61 -10.90
CA CYS A 103 -8.07 -12.50 -10.18
C CYS A 103 -7.83 -12.49 -8.67
N LYS A 104 -6.55 -12.51 -8.25
CA LYS A 104 -6.18 -12.41 -6.84
C LYS A 104 -6.60 -11.09 -6.21
N ALA A 105 -6.26 -9.97 -6.86
CA ALA A 105 -6.61 -8.65 -6.38
C ALA A 105 -8.13 -8.46 -6.32
N LYS A 106 -8.85 -8.90 -7.36
CA LYS A 106 -10.32 -8.84 -7.46
C LYS A 106 -10.98 -9.65 -6.33
N ALA A 107 -10.53 -10.87 -6.09
CA ALA A 107 -11.04 -11.72 -5.02
C ALA A 107 -10.78 -11.10 -3.62
N LEU A 108 -9.57 -10.55 -3.40
CA LEU A 108 -9.24 -9.85 -2.16
C LEU A 108 -10.09 -8.58 -1.97
N PHE A 109 -10.29 -7.81 -3.04
CA PHE A 109 -11.12 -6.61 -3.01
C PHE A 109 -12.56 -6.94 -2.62
N TYR A 110 -13.20 -7.91 -3.30
CA TYR A 110 -14.59 -8.26 -3.00
C TYR A 110 -14.74 -8.95 -1.64
N LYS A 111 -13.74 -9.69 -1.17
CA LYS A 111 -13.74 -10.14 0.22
C LYS A 111 -13.66 -8.96 1.21
N GLY A 112 -12.89 -7.92 0.88
CA GLY A 112 -12.88 -6.66 1.63
C GLY A 112 -14.25 -5.99 1.65
N ARG A 113 -14.99 -6.01 0.53
CA ARG A 113 -16.38 -5.51 0.45
C ARG A 113 -17.32 -6.27 1.38
N VAL A 114 -17.24 -7.60 1.38
CA VAL A 114 -18.02 -8.45 2.30
C VAL A 114 -17.73 -8.05 3.75
N PHE A 115 -16.45 -7.96 4.13
CA PHE A 115 -16.06 -7.58 5.49
C PHE A 115 -16.52 -6.17 5.87
N GLN A 116 -16.47 -5.22 4.93
CA GLN A 116 -16.96 -3.87 5.16
C GLN A 116 -18.46 -3.83 5.41
N GLN A 117 -19.26 -4.57 4.61
CA GLN A 117 -20.71 -4.66 4.84
C GLN A 117 -21.05 -5.35 6.18
N GLN A 118 -20.24 -6.30 6.63
CA GLN A 118 -20.37 -6.95 7.93
C GLN A 118 -19.89 -6.08 9.10
N GLY A 119 -19.37 -4.88 8.83
CA GLY A 119 -18.80 -3.99 9.85
C GLY A 119 -17.40 -4.38 10.33
N ASN A 120 -16.78 -5.38 9.72
CA ASN A 120 -15.39 -5.76 9.99
C ASN A 120 -14.43 -4.84 9.22
N LEU A 121 -14.31 -3.60 9.66
CA LEU A 121 -13.52 -2.58 8.96
C LEU A 121 -12.01 -2.87 9.02
N GLU A 122 -11.55 -3.50 10.10
CA GLU A 122 -10.15 -3.95 10.22
C GLU A 122 -9.81 -4.99 9.14
N GLY A 123 -10.64 -6.02 9.03
CA GLY A 123 -10.47 -7.05 7.99
C GLY A 123 -10.57 -6.49 6.57
N ALA A 124 -11.52 -5.58 6.32
CA ALA A 124 -11.67 -4.91 5.03
C ALA A 124 -10.41 -4.11 4.68
N THR A 125 -9.90 -3.31 5.63
CA THR A 125 -8.68 -2.52 5.45
C THR A 125 -7.49 -3.41 5.08
N LEU A 126 -7.27 -4.51 5.80
CA LEU A 126 -6.20 -5.45 5.51
C LEU A 126 -6.31 -6.03 4.09
N LEU A 127 -7.52 -6.38 3.67
CA LEU A 127 -7.77 -6.98 2.36
C LEU A 127 -7.57 -5.96 1.23
N TYR A 128 -8.05 -4.72 1.38
CA TYR A 128 -7.81 -3.65 0.41
C TYR A 128 -6.32 -3.28 0.31
N LYS A 129 -5.59 -3.27 1.43
CA LYS A 129 -4.14 -3.04 1.42
C LYS A 129 -3.38 -4.18 0.75
N LYS A 130 -3.81 -5.43 0.90
CA LYS A 130 -3.25 -6.56 0.15
C LYS A 130 -3.52 -6.42 -1.35
N ALA A 131 -4.73 -6.03 -1.75
CA ALA A 131 -5.06 -5.75 -3.14
C ALA A 131 -4.23 -4.57 -3.69
N GLU A 132 -4.07 -3.48 -2.93
CA GLU A 132 -3.22 -2.34 -3.27
C GLU A 132 -1.77 -2.76 -3.55
N SER A 133 -1.22 -3.69 -2.76
CA SER A 133 0.16 -4.16 -2.96
C SER A 133 0.38 -4.91 -4.28
N MET A 134 -0.70 -5.30 -4.96
CA MET A 134 -0.67 -6.00 -6.25
C MET A 134 -0.84 -5.03 -7.44
N ILE A 135 -1.20 -3.78 -7.22
CA ILE A 135 -1.47 -2.78 -8.29
C ILE A 135 -0.35 -2.70 -9.34
N PRO A 136 0.96 -2.79 -9.01
CA PRO A 136 2.00 -2.76 -10.04
C PRO A 136 1.88 -3.86 -11.11
N ASP A 137 1.20 -4.95 -10.80
CA ASP A 137 1.00 -6.11 -11.68
C ASP A 137 -0.39 -6.14 -12.34
N LEU A 138 -1.24 -5.09 -12.11
CA LEU A 138 -2.60 -5.01 -12.63
C LEU A 138 -2.69 -4.14 -13.88
N THR A 139 -3.51 -4.56 -14.83
CA THR A 139 -3.86 -3.81 -16.04
C THR A 139 -5.31 -3.31 -16.02
N ASP A 140 -6.14 -3.87 -15.15
CA ASP A 140 -7.54 -3.46 -14.95
C ASP A 140 -7.62 -2.14 -14.16
N TYR A 141 -7.65 -1.02 -14.89
CA TYR A 141 -7.81 0.32 -14.29
C TYR A 141 -9.13 0.50 -13.53
N TYR A 142 -10.18 -0.27 -13.88
CA TYR A 142 -11.43 -0.24 -13.11
C TYR A 142 -11.20 -0.77 -11.70
N LEU A 143 -10.61 -1.95 -11.57
CA LEU A 143 -10.29 -2.56 -10.27
C LEU A 143 -9.30 -1.70 -9.48
N VAL A 144 -8.26 -1.18 -10.13
CA VAL A 144 -7.28 -0.27 -9.51
C VAL A 144 -7.97 0.97 -8.93
N GLY A 145 -8.85 1.59 -9.71
CA GLY A 145 -9.64 2.73 -9.28
C GLY A 145 -10.51 2.42 -8.06
N LEU A 146 -11.20 1.27 -8.07
CA LEU A 146 -12.01 0.83 -6.94
C LEU A 146 -11.17 0.60 -5.67
N ILE A 147 -10.03 -0.09 -5.78
CA ILE A 147 -9.14 -0.33 -4.63
C ILE A 147 -8.75 1.00 -3.97
N TYR A 148 -8.33 1.98 -4.77
CA TYR A 148 -7.98 3.29 -4.23
C TYR A 148 -9.18 4.03 -3.65
N SER A 149 -10.35 4.02 -4.32
CA SER A 149 -11.54 4.70 -3.81
C SER A 149 -12.00 4.12 -2.48
N TYR A 150 -12.00 2.79 -2.31
CA TYR A 150 -12.43 2.17 -1.06
C TYR A 150 -11.43 2.38 0.08
N LEU A 151 -10.13 2.44 -0.20
CA LEU A 151 -9.14 2.92 0.77
C LEU A 151 -9.36 4.40 1.12
N GLY A 152 -9.74 5.22 0.14
CA GLY A 152 -10.16 6.60 0.35
C GLY A 152 -11.37 6.70 1.26
N HIS A 153 -12.42 5.91 1.01
CA HIS A 153 -13.64 5.89 1.83
C HIS A 153 -13.34 5.51 3.29
N LEU A 154 -12.55 4.45 3.53
CA LEU A 154 -12.15 4.08 4.87
C LEU A 154 -11.42 5.21 5.59
N ASN A 155 -10.46 5.88 4.92
CA ASN A 155 -9.74 6.99 5.53
C ASN A 155 -10.62 8.24 5.76
N ARG A 156 -11.62 8.48 4.88
CA ARG A 156 -12.62 9.54 5.08
C ARG A 156 -13.47 9.28 6.32
N ASP A 157 -13.94 8.07 6.47
CA ASP A 157 -14.81 7.67 7.59
C ASP A 157 -14.07 7.76 8.93
N GLU A 158 -12.73 7.70 8.89
CA GLU A 158 -11.80 7.91 9.99
C GLU A 158 -11.36 9.37 10.17
N GLU A 159 -11.94 10.27 9.43
CA GLU A 159 -11.56 11.70 9.42
C GLU A 159 -10.09 11.94 9.03
N HIS A 160 -9.42 10.95 8.43
CA HIS A 160 -8.08 11.08 7.86
C HIS A 160 -8.14 11.74 6.47
N TYR A 161 -8.67 12.94 6.39
CA TYR A 161 -9.02 13.60 5.15
C TYR A 161 -7.86 13.74 4.15
N LYS A 162 -6.64 14.05 4.62
CA LYS A 162 -5.46 14.12 3.74
C LYS A 162 -5.13 12.78 3.09
N LYS A 163 -5.26 11.67 3.84
CA LYS A 163 -5.05 10.33 3.28
C LYS A 163 -6.19 9.93 2.35
N ALA A 164 -7.42 10.26 2.70
CA ALA A 164 -8.57 10.02 1.84
C ALA A 164 -8.38 10.73 0.48
N LEU A 165 -8.01 12.01 0.51
CA LEU A 165 -7.73 12.80 -0.70
C LEU A 165 -6.63 12.17 -1.54
N PHE A 166 -5.51 11.76 -0.92
CA PHE A 166 -4.42 11.08 -1.60
C PHE A 166 -4.88 9.81 -2.35
N TYR A 167 -5.76 9.02 -1.76
CA TYR A 167 -6.29 7.84 -2.42
C TYR A 167 -7.27 8.19 -3.56
N TYR A 168 -8.14 9.17 -3.38
CA TYR A 168 -9.04 9.61 -4.44
C TYR A 168 -8.29 10.23 -5.62
N GLU A 169 -7.22 10.99 -5.37
CA GLU A 169 -6.32 11.52 -6.40
C GLU A 169 -5.66 10.40 -7.21
N LYS A 170 -5.44 9.22 -6.62
CA LYS A 170 -4.95 8.03 -7.32
C LYS A 170 -6.05 7.29 -8.09
N ALA A 171 -7.28 7.29 -7.59
CA ALA A 171 -8.41 6.63 -8.24
C ALA A 171 -8.86 7.37 -9.51
N LEU A 172 -8.90 8.70 -9.47
CA LEU A 172 -9.44 9.54 -10.54
C LEU A 172 -8.78 9.32 -11.90
N PRO A 173 -7.44 9.24 -12.05
CA PRO A 173 -6.80 8.91 -13.32
C PRO A 173 -7.24 7.57 -13.90
N CYS A 174 -7.48 6.56 -13.04
CA CYS A 174 -7.95 5.25 -13.48
C CYS A 174 -9.33 5.35 -14.13
N TYR A 175 -10.25 6.07 -13.50
CA TYR A 175 -11.60 6.29 -14.00
C TYR A 175 -11.65 7.10 -15.29
N ARG A 176 -10.77 8.09 -15.44
CA ARG A 176 -10.59 8.85 -16.67
C ARG A 176 -10.02 7.99 -17.81
N THR A 177 -9.08 7.10 -17.49
CA THR A 177 -8.48 6.18 -18.47
C THR A 177 -9.51 5.23 -19.07
N ILE A 178 -10.44 4.70 -18.26
CA ILE A 178 -11.53 3.83 -18.74
C ILE A 178 -12.71 4.63 -19.31
N GLN A 179 -12.63 5.95 -19.34
CA GLN A 179 -13.65 6.86 -19.86
C GLN A 179 -15.04 6.62 -19.26
N ASN A 180 -15.11 6.29 -17.96
CA ASN A 180 -16.37 6.07 -17.27
C ASN A 180 -16.84 7.37 -16.60
N PRO A 181 -17.89 8.05 -17.11
CA PRO A 181 -18.35 9.34 -16.60
C PRO A 181 -18.88 9.24 -15.17
N THR A 182 -19.58 8.16 -14.83
CA THR A 182 -20.17 7.94 -13.50
C THR A 182 -19.08 7.81 -12.43
N LEU A 183 -18.07 6.97 -12.67
CA LEU A 183 -16.97 6.79 -11.73
C LEU A 183 -16.07 8.02 -11.65
N THR A 184 -15.85 8.71 -12.78
CA THR A 184 -15.10 9.96 -12.80
C THR A 184 -15.79 11.04 -11.96
N ALA A 185 -17.10 11.20 -12.16
CA ALA A 185 -17.90 12.14 -11.36
C ALA A 185 -17.93 11.76 -9.89
N SER A 186 -18.03 10.46 -9.56
CA SER A 186 -17.97 9.95 -8.18
C SER A 186 -16.64 10.28 -7.52
N GLY A 187 -15.51 10.00 -8.19
CA GLY A 187 -14.17 10.32 -7.67
C GLY A 187 -13.97 11.82 -7.45
N LEU A 188 -14.38 12.65 -8.40
CA LEU A 188 -14.36 14.11 -8.26
C LEU A 188 -15.23 14.59 -7.09
N GLN A 189 -16.43 14.01 -6.95
CA GLN A 189 -17.36 14.32 -5.86
C GLN A 189 -16.77 13.96 -4.50
N ASP A 190 -16.11 12.82 -4.37
CA ASP A 190 -15.45 12.42 -3.13
C ASP A 190 -14.29 13.36 -2.79
N MET A 191 -13.48 13.75 -3.79
CA MET A 191 -12.44 14.77 -3.60
C MET A 191 -13.02 16.12 -3.19
N ALA A 192 -14.15 16.54 -3.81
CA ALA A 192 -14.83 17.78 -3.47
C ALA A 192 -15.32 17.78 -2.02
N LYS A 193 -15.95 16.70 -1.57
CA LYS A 193 -16.39 16.52 -0.17
C LYS A 193 -15.21 16.63 0.80
N ILE A 194 -14.10 15.98 0.49
CA ILE A 194 -12.89 16.05 1.34
C ILE A 194 -12.31 17.46 1.36
N SER A 195 -12.31 18.16 0.23
CA SER A 195 -11.87 19.55 0.17
C SER A 195 -12.73 20.48 1.06
N VAL A 196 -14.02 20.19 1.19
CA VAL A 196 -14.90 20.91 2.17
C VAL A 196 -14.43 20.66 3.60
N TYR A 197 -14.16 19.39 3.98
CA TYR A 197 -13.69 19.07 5.33
C TYR A 197 -12.30 19.64 5.64
N LEU A 198 -11.45 19.84 4.62
CA LEU A 198 -10.16 20.49 4.74
C LEU A 198 -10.24 22.03 4.77
N GLY A 199 -11.42 22.62 4.53
CA GLY A 199 -11.61 24.07 4.42
C GLY A 199 -11.19 24.66 3.07
N GLU A 200 -10.90 23.82 2.07
CA GLU A 200 -10.47 24.20 0.72
C GLU A 200 -11.69 24.54 -0.17
N THR A 201 -12.48 25.53 0.22
CA THR A 201 -13.78 25.83 -0.41
C THR A 201 -13.68 26.12 -1.91
N HIS A 202 -12.66 26.84 -2.36
CA HIS A 202 -12.46 27.13 -3.79
C HIS A 202 -12.16 25.86 -4.60
N ARG A 203 -11.37 24.95 -4.04
CA ARG A 203 -11.10 23.64 -4.65
C ARG A 203 -12.36 22.80 -4.74
N ALA A 204 -13.14 22.76 -3.66
CA ALA A 204 -14.42 22.06 -3.64
C ALA A 204 -15.39 22.60 -4.70
N ASP A 205 -15.50 23.92 -4.86
CA ASP A 205 -16.35 24.56 -5.87
C ASP A 205 -15.92 24.18 -7.30
N SER A 206 -14.62 24.23 -7.58
CA SER A 206 -14.06 23.81 -8.87
C SER A 206 -14.36 22.33 -9.17
N LEU A 207 -14.15 21.45 -8.19
CA LEU A 207 -14.40 20.02 -8.34
C LEU A 207 -15.89 19.73 -8.54
N PHE A 208 -16.79 20.36 -7.77
CA PHE A 208 -18.25 20.20 -7.98
C PHE A 208 -18.70 20.77 -9.32
N SER A 209 -18.09 21.84 -9.80
CA SER A 209 -18.35 22.38 -11.14
C SER A 209 -17.94 21.37 -12.23
N GLU A 210 -16.81 20.70 -12.05
CA GLU A 210 -16.38 19.63 -12.96
C GLU A 210 -17.32 18.41 -12.88
N VAL A 211 -17.76 18.00 -11.69
CA VAL A 211 -18.78 16.93 -11.51
C VAL A 211 -20.05 17.24 -12.32
N LEU A 212 -20.54 18.49 -12.24
CA LEU A 212 -21.75 18.89 -12.95
C LEU A 212 -21.61 18.80 -14.49
N SER A 213 -20.40 18.89 -15.04
CA SER A 213 -20.16 18.71 -16.46
C SER A 213 -20.39 17.29 -16.96
N TYR A 214 -20.29 16.28 -16.07
CA TYR A 214 -20.55 14.87 -16.39
C TYR A 214 -22.03 14.49 -16.25
N VAL A 215 -22.87 15.29 -15.60
CA VAL A 215 -24.26 14.95 -15.31
C VAL A 215 -25.07 14.53 -16.54
N PRO A 216 -24.91 15.14 -17.74
CA PRO A 216 -25.68 14.72 -18.91
C PRO A 216 -25.42 13.28 -19.36
N ASP A 217 -24.25 12.73 -19.03
CA ASP A 217 -23.79 11.42 -19.49
C ASP A 217 -23.98 10.32 -18.41
N ILE A 218 -24.69 10.64 -17.32
CA ILE A 218 -24.85 9.78 -16.16
C ILE A 218 -26.33 9.41 -15.98
N ASP A 219 -26.60 8.20 -15.48
CA ASP A 219 -27.93 7.74 -15.14
C ASP A 219 -28.67 8.69 -14.16
N ALA A 220 -29.98 8.82 -14.31
CA ALA A 220 -30.80 9.77 -13.56
C ALA A 220 -30.74 9.55 -12.04
N THR A 221 -30.56 8.32 -11.58
CA THR A 221 -30.42 7.99 -10.15
C THR A 221 -29.12 8.56 -9.60
N TRP A 222 -28.03 8.41 -10.35
CA TRP A 222 -26.73 9.01 -10.01
C TRP A 222 -26.76 10.54 -10.11
N GLN A 223 -27.48 11.09 -11.13
CA GLN A 223 -27.71 12.55 -11.21
C GLN A 223 -28.37 13.07 -9.92
N ALA A 224 -29.39 12.35 -9.39
CA ALA A 224 -30.05 12.74 -8.15
C ALA A 224 -29.06 12.83 -6.97
N ASN A 225 -28.16 11.85 -6.85
CA ASN A 225 -27.11 11.84 -5.82
C ASN A 225 -26.12 13.00 -5.99
N ILE A 226 -25.70 13.29 -7.22
CA ILE A 226 -24.80 14.42 -7.52
C ILE A 226 -25.46 15.73 -7.10
N TYR A 227 -26.69 16.00 -7.54
CA TYR A 227 -27.40 17.23 -7.18
C TYR A 227 -27.62 17.37 -5.68
N HIS A 228 -27.90 16.26 -4.98
CA HIS A 228 -27.96 16.25 -3.51
C HIS A 228 -26.65 16.73 -2.89
N ASN A 229 -25.51 16.14 -3.29
CA ASN A 229 -24.20 16.47 -2.71
C ASN A 229 -23.73 17.88 -3.04
N VAL A 230 -24.00 18.37 -4.26
CA VAL A 230 -23.78 19.77 -4.65
C VAL A 230 -24.64 20.69 -3.78
N GLY A 231 -25.89 20.28 -3.52
CA GLY A 231 -26.80 21.02 -2.62
C GLY A 231 -26.28 21.12 -1.19
N VAL A 232 -25.73 20.03 -0.66
CA VAL A 232 -25.05 20.04 0.64
C VAL A 232 -23.87 21.01 0.64
N PHE A 233 -23.04 20.99 -0.40
CA PHE A 233 -21.92 21.92 -0.52
C PHE A 233 -22.38 23.38 -0.53
N TYR A 234 -23.37 23.74 -1.35
CA TYR A 234 -23.90 25.09 -1.40
C TYR A 234 -24.55 25.51 -0.07
N MET A 235 -25.21 24.58 0.61
CA MET A 235 -25.76 24.81 1.96
C MET A 235 -24.63 25.13 2.96
N LEU A 236 -23.55 24.33 2.98
CA LEU A 236 -22.42 24.53 3.89
C LEU A 236 -21.65 25.84 3.61
N THR A 237 -21.66 26.30 2.37
CA THR A 237 -21.06 27.58 1.95
C THR A 237 -22.03 28.75 2.01
N ASN A 238 -23.20 28.59 2.65
CA ASN A 238 -24.25 29.60 2.82
C ASN A 238 -24.87 30.14 1.51
N GLN A 239 -24.73 29.39 0.41
CA GLN A 239 -25.33 29.72 -0.89
C GLN A 239 -26.76 29.14 -0.98
N PHE A 240 -27.63 29.48 -0.03
CA PHE A 240 -28.91 28.81 0.19
C PHE A 240 -29.85 28.79 -1.02
N GLY A 241 -29.88 29.84 -1.84
CA GLY A 241 -30.70 29.88 -3.06
C GLY A 241 -30.26 28.83 -4.10
N ARG A 242 -28.95 28.69 -4.31
CA ARG A 242 -28.39 27.63 -5.18
C ARG A 242 -28.64 26.25 -4.59
N ALA A 243 -28.42 26.10 -3.27
CA ALA A 243 -28.66 24.86 -2.56
C ALA A 243 -30.10 24.38 -2.74
N GLU A 244 -31.09 25.25 -2.51
CA GLU A 244 -32.51 24.96 -2.70
C GLU A 244 -32.82 24.49 -4.13
N GLN A 245 -32.28 25.18 -5.14
CA GLN A 245 -32.51 24.84 -6.55
C GLN A 245 -32.01 23.43 -6.88
N VAL A 246 -30.76 23.11 -6.52
CA VAL A 246 -30.17 21.81 -6.88
C VAL A 246 -30.76 20.65 -6.06
N VAL A 247 -31.10 20.85 -4.77
CA VAL A 247 -31.76 19.83 -3.94
C VAL A 247 -33.17 19.54 -4.49
N ASN A 248 -33.92 20.56 -4.88
CA ASN A 248 -35.22 20.36 -5.53
C ASN A 248 -35.09 19.65 -6.89
N THR A 249 -34.00 19.84 -7.63
CA THR A 249 -33.70 19.07 -8.84
C THR A 249 -33.45 17.59 -8.49
N SER A 250 -32.65 17.34 -7.44
CA SER A 250 -32.42 15.98 -6.93
C SER A 250 -33.73 15.26 -6.58
N LEU A 251 -34.65 15.93 -5.87
CA LEU A 251 -35.94 15.37 -5.46
C LEU A 251 -36.91 15.02 -6.61
N LYS A 252 -36.74 15.65 -7.78
CA LYS A 252 -37.54 15.40 -8.99
C LYS A 252 -37.04 14.20 -9.78
N LEU A 253 -35.79 13.81 -9.59
CA LEU A 253 -35.16 12.70 -10.30
C LEU A 253 -35.50 11.35 -9.64
N PRO A 254 -35.43 10.24 -10.37
CA PRO A 254 -35.53 8.90 -9.81
C PRO A 254 -34.45 8.70 -8.74
N SER A 255 -34.85 8.23 -7.57
CA SER A 255 -33.94 7.94 -6.46
C SER A 255 -34.64 7.05 -5.43
N THR A 256 -33.85 6.40 -4.57
CA THR A 256 -34.41 5.57 -3.51
C THR A 256 -35.23 6.40 -2.52
N PRO A 257 -36.18 5.80 -1.80
CA PRO A 257 -36.89 6.49 -0.72
C PRO A 257 -35.94 7.14 0.29
N GLU A 258 -34.85 6.45 0.66
CA GLU A 258 -33.85 6.91 1.60
C GLU A 258 -33.10 8.17 1.09
N ASP A 259 -32.72 8.21 -0.19
CA ASP A 259 -32.06 9.38 -0.79
C ASP A 259 -32.98 10.62 -0.78
N LYS A 260 -34.28 10.41 -0.97
CA LYS A 260 -35.27 11.50 -0.86
C LYS A 260 -35.36 12.00 0.59
N LEU A 261 -35.33 11.10 1.58
CA LEU A 261 -35.35 11.46 3.00
C LEU A 261 -34.12 12.30 3.38
N ARG A 262 -32.93 11.92 2.88
CA ARG A 262 -31.70 12.71 3.04
C ARG A 262 -31.84 14.10 2.41
N SER A 263 -32.41 14.19 1.22
CA SER A 263 -32.61 15.48 0.51
C SER A 263 -33.63 16.34 1.23
N TYR A 264 -34.69 15.78 1.84
CA TYR A 264 -35.60 16.52 2.71
C TYR A 264 -34.91 17.09 3.94
N ALA A 265 -33.97 16.36 4.56
CA ALA A 265 -33.19 16.86 5.69
C ALA A 265 -32.34 18.08 5.31
N VAL A 266 -31.70 18.03 4.13
CA VAL A 266 -30.91 19.15 3.60
C VAL A 266 -31.82 20.35 3.32
N LEU A 267 -32.95 20.14 2.67
CA LEU A 267 -33.89 21.20 2.33
C LEU A 267 -34.48 21.86 3.59
N ALA A 268 -34.81 21.05 4.60
CA ALA A 268 -35.23 21.57 5.89
C ALA A 268 -34.17 22.47 6.55
N THR A 269 -32.90 22.03 6.52
CA THR A 269 -31.79 22.83 7.03
C THR A 269 -31.65 24.15 6.27
N ILE A 270 -31.79 24.14 4.93
CA ILE A 270 -31.75 25.35 4.10
C ILE A 270 -32.85 26.30 4.51
N TYR A 271 -34.10 25.81 4.63
CA TYR A 271 -35.24 26.64 4.99
C TYR A 271 -35.16 27.19 6.42
N THR A 272 -34.64 26.41 7.36
CA THR A 272 -34.34 26.89 8.72
C THR A 272 -33.36 28.08 8.65
N LYS A 273 -32.27 27.95 7.86
CA LYS A 273 -31.28 29.04 7.68
C LYS A 273 -31.84 30.27 6.97
N GLN A 274 -32.87 30.11 6.15
CA GLN A 274 -33.58 31.20 5.46
C GLN A 274 -34.73 31.77 6.29
N ASN A 275 -34.97 31.29 7.52
CA ASN A 275 -36.10 31.65 8.39
C ASN A 275 -37.50 31.39 7.75
N ARG A 276 -37.62 30.32 6.95
CA ARG A 276 -38.87 29.90 6.27
C ARG A 276 -39.54 28.78 7.08
N GLY A 277 -39.91 29.05 8.33
CA GLY A 277 -40.38 28.06 9.30
C GLY A 277 -41.65 27.29 8.91
N ASP A 278 -42.50 27.88 8.07
CA ASP A 278 -43.75 27.29 7.57
C ASP A 278 -43.55 25.97 6.77
N LEU A 279 -42.37 25.79 6.19
CA LEU A 279 -42.01 24.61 5.38
C LEU A 279 -41.16 23.58 6.12
N VAL A 280 -40.61 23.96 7.27
CA VAL A 280 -39.52 23.19 7.94
C VAL A 280 -40.06 21.93 8.64
N ASP A 281 -41.14 22.03 9.43
CA ASP A 281 -41.62 20.94 10.25
C ASP A 281 -42.03 19.71 9.43
N SER A 282 -42.73 19.92 8.32
CA SER A 282 -43.12 18.82 7.41
C SER A 282 -41.91 18.09 6.82
N LEU A 283 -40.84 18.82 6.51
CA LEU A 283 -39.61 18.23 5.94
C LEU A 283 -38.83 17.44 6.99
N TRP A 284 -38.74 17.96 8.24
CA TRP A 284 -38.11 17.23 9.32
C TRP A 284 -38.85 15.92 9.63
N HIS A 285 -40.19 15.98 9.69
CA HIS A 285 -41.03 14.78 9.91
C HIS A 285 -40.78 13.72 8.82
N LYS A 286 -40.64 14.12 7.56
CA LYS A 286 -40.26 13.19 6.48
C LYS A 286 -38.88 12.63 6.71
N ALA A 287 -37.88 13.47 6.98
CA ALA A 287 -36.49 13.05 7.15
C ALA A 287 -36.26 12.12 8.36
N LEU A 288 -37.03 12.24 9.42
CA LEU A 288 -36.97 11.36 10.60
C LEU A 288 -37.42 9.92 10.30
N ASN A 289 -38.16 9.67 9.23
CA ASN A 289 -38.52 8.32 8.79
C ASN A 289 -37.31 7.56 8.15
N SER A 290 -36.15 8.19 8.03
CA SER A 290 -34.96 7.56 7.54
C SER A 290 -34.52 6.40 8.45
N GLU A 291 -34.20 5.24 7.87
CA GLU A 291 -33.57 4.14 8.59
C GLU A 291 -32.06 4.40 8.77
N ASN A 292 -31.50 5.31 7.99
CA ASN A 292 -30.09 5.66 8.07
C ASN A 292 -29.78 6.50 9.32
N ILE A 293 -28.94 5.93 10.19
CA ILE A 293 -28.60 6.56 11.47
C ILE A 293 -27.83 7.88 11.30
N TYR A 294 -27.05 8.03 10.24
CA TYR A 294 -26.35 9.28 9.94
C TYR A 294 -27.34 10.39 9.57
N THR A 295 -28.37 10.05 8.78
CA THR A 295 -29.46 10.98 8.44
C THR A 295 -30.19 11.41 9.71
N ARG A 296 -30.64 10.45 10.57
CA ARG A 296 -31.31 10.77 11.82
C ARG A 296 -30.45 11.63 12.77
N LYS A 297 -29.15 11.29 12.92
CA LYS A 297 -28.21 12.10 13.71
C LYS A 297 -28.15 13.55 13.20
N ALA A 298 -28.03 13.74 11.87
CA ALA A 298 -27.99 15.08 11.28
C ALA A 298 -29.29 15.86 11.51
N VAL A 299 -30.44 15.19 11.41
CA VAL A 299 -31.75 15.79 11.71
C VAL A 299 -31.83 16.19 13.18
N TYR A 300 -31.52 15.30 14.12
CA TYR A 300 -31.54 15.62 15.55
C TYR A 300 -30.56 16.74 15.92
N ALA A 301 -29.38 16.77 15.31
CA ALA A 301 -28.42 17.88 15.48
C ALA A 301 -29.02 19.21 15.03
N SER A 302 -29.73 19.23 13.90
CA SER A 302 -30.36 20.44 13.37
C SER A 302 -31.51 20.91 14.22
N LEU A 303 -32.40 19.99 14.65
CA LEU A 303 -33.52 20.28 15.54
C LEU A 303 -33.03 20.77 16.90
N LEU A 304 -31.98 20.16 17.44
CA LEU A 304 -31.36 20.59 18.69
C LEU A 304 -30.78 21.99 18.58
N ASN A 305 -30.02 22.27 17.50
CA ASN A 305 -29.46 23.61 17.25
C ASN A 305 -30.58 24.67 17.11
N GLU A 306 -31.68 24.33 16.47
CA GLU A 306 -32.84 25.20 16.36
C GLU A 306 -33.49 25.45 17.74
N ALA A 307 -33.68 24.41 18.51
CA ALA A 307 -34.24 24.52 19.88
C ALA A 307 -33.34 25.37 20.78
N VAL A 308 -32.00 25.21 20.67
CA VAL A 308 -31.03 26.04 21.40
C VAL A 308 -31.14 27.51 20.97
N SER A 309 -31.20 27.76 19.65
CA SER A 309 -31.30 29.13 19.11
C SER A 309 -32.59 29.85 19.54
N LYS A 310 -33.67 29.10 19.67
CA LYS A 310 -34.98 29.58 20.15
C LYS A 310 -35.10 29.59 21.67
N GLN A 311 -34.11 29.11 22.41
CA GLN A 311 -34.12 28.94 23.87
C GLN A 311 -35.31 28.08 24.36
N ASN A 312 -35.78 27.13 23.56
CA ASN A 312 -36.86 26.23 23.89
C ASN A 312 -36.34 25.03 24.71
N LEU A 313 -36.47 25.13 26.04
CA LEU A 313 -35.98 24.11 26.96
C LEU A 313 -36.67 22.74 26.77
N GLN A 314 -37.96 22.72 26.46
CA GLN A 314 -38.72 21.49 26.25
C GLN A 314 -38.19 20.72 25.03
N ASP A 315 -37.95 21.38 23.93
CA ASP A 315 -37.37 20.76 22.72
C ASP A 315 -35.93 20.34 22.97
N ILE A 316 -35.13 21.12 23.71
CA ILE A 316 -33.78 20.77 24.11
C ILE A 316 -33.78 19.46 24.91
N GLU A 317 -34.62 19.36 25.96
CA GLU A 317 -34.77 18.14 26.77
C GLU A 317 -35.18 16.93 25.91
N HIS A 318 -36.03 17.14 24.92
CA HIS A 318 -36.46 16.10 24.00
C HIS A 318 -35.38 15.63 23.04
N TYR A 319 -34.66 16.56 22.35
CA TYR A 319 -33.73 16.21 21.29
C TYR A 319 -32.33 15.82 21.78
N VAL A 320 -31.88 16.28 22.95
CA VAL A 320 -30.56 15.92 23.50
C VAL A 320 -30.35 14.40 23.61
N PRO A 321 -31.24 13.62 24.26
CA PRO A 321 -31.04 12.16 24.39
C PRO A 321 -31.07 11.46 23.03
N LEU A 322 -31.92 11.88 22.10
CA LEU A 322 -32.03 11.31 20.77
C LEU A 322 -30.76 11.59 19.92
N TYR A 323 -30.23 12.80 20.03
CA TYR A 323 -28.96 13.13 19.40
C TYR A 323 -27.81 12.32 19.99
N ILE A 324 -27.68 12.24 21.32
CA ILE A 324 -26.65 11.46 22.01
C ILE A 324 -26.73 9.99 21.59
N GLN A 325 -27.90 9.37 21.64
CA GLN A 325 -28.09 7.98 21.23
C GLN A 325 -27.68 7.74 19.78
N SER A 326 -28.05 8.63 18.87
CA SER A 326 -27.65 8.51 17.46
C SER A 326 -26.15 8.76 17.25
N ALA A 327 -25.55 9.68 18.01
CA ALA A 327 -24.13 9.95 17.97
C ALA A 327 -23.30 8.77 18.51
N ASP A 328 -23.73 8.15 19.61
CA ASP A 328 -23.09 6.96 20.18
C ASP A 328 -23.15 5.78 19.20
N SER A 329 -24.28 5.59 18.55
CA SER A 329 -24.43 4.53 17.56
C SER A 329 -23.53 4.76 16.34
N VAL A 330 -23.39 6.00 15.85
CA VAL A 330 -22.46 6.37 14.79
C VAL A 330 -21.01 6.14 15.24
N TYR A 331 -20.68 6.50 16.48
CA TYR A 331 -19.35 6.29 17.06
C TYR A 331 -18.97 4.81 17.13
N GLN A 332 -19.89 3.95 17.58
CA GLN A 332 -19.69 2.50 17.60
C GLN A 332 -19.47 1.90 16.21
N LEU A 333 -20.16 2.44 15.20
CA LEU A 333 -19.98 2.03 13.80
C LEU A 333 -18.64 2.50 13.22
N SER A 334 -18.13 3.63 13.68
CA SER A 334 -16.93 4.24 13.05
C SER A 334 -15.61 3.57 13.40
N GLN A 335 -15.50 2.72 14.39
CA GLN A 335 -14.29 1.96 14.84
C GLN A 335 -12.92 2.57 14.40
N ALA A 336 -12.84 3.88 14.44
CA ALA A 336 -11.77 4.73 13.91
C ALA A 336 -10.35 4.25 14.27
N LYS A 337 -10.16 3.92 15.52
CA LYS A 337 -8.84 3.54 16.05
C LYS A 337 -8.31 2.24 15.42
N ARG A 338 -9.18 1.27 15.11
CA ARG A 338 -8.76 -0.04 14.58
C ARG A 338 -8.25 0.04 13.15
N ILE A 339 -8.86 0.85 12.30
CA ILE A 339 -8.44 0.97 10.89
C ILE A 339 -7.02 1.54 10.80
N VAL A 340 -6.72 2.58 11.60
CA VAL A 340 -5.39 3.19 11.63
C VAL A 340 -4.34 2.20 12.13
N GLU A 341 -4.64 1.43 13.18
CA GLU A 341 -3.73 0.40 13.69
C GLU A 341 -3.47 -0.69 12.64
N VAL A 342 -4.51 -1.14 11.95
CA VAL A 342 -4.37 -2.17 10.91
C VAL A 342 -3.57 -1.66 9.71
N GLN A 343 -3.83 -0.45 9.25
CA GLN A 343 -3.03 0.18 8.21
C GLN A 343 -1.57 0.31 8.63
N ALA A 344 -1.32 0.79 9.84
CA ALA A 344 0.04 0.95 10.37
C ALA A 344 0.77 -0.40 10.49
N LYS A 345 0.11 -1.44 11.04
CA LYS A 345 0.67 -2.80 11.12
C LYS A 345 0.98 -3.37 9.74
N TYR A 346 0.06 -3.21 8.79
CA TYR A 346 0.26 -3.68 7.41
C TYR A 346 1.43 -2.96 6.73
N ASP A 347 1.50 -1.64 6.85
CA ASP A 347 2.59 -0.83 6.30
C ASP A 347 3.93 -1.22 6.96
N GLN A 348 3.94 -1.49 8.27
CA GLN A 348 5.10 -2.01 8.99
C GLN A 348 5.51 -3.41 8.49
N GLU A 349 4.57 -4.33 8.27
CA GLU A 349 4.87 -5.66 7.72
C GLU A 349 5.48 -5.58 6.31
N ILE A 350 4.96 -4.69 5.46
CA ILE A 350 5.53 -4.44 4.13
C ILE A 350 6.96 -3.90 4.25
N LEU A 351 7.17 -2.94 5.15
CA LEU A 351 8.51 -2.38 5.38
C LEU A 351 9.48 -3.45 5.87
N ILE A 352 9.06 -4.32 6.79
CA ILE A 352 9.86 -5.46 7.28
C ILE A 352 10.18 -6.42 6.12
N LYS A 353 9.20 -6.75 5.27
CA LYS A 353 9.41 -7.61 4.09
C LYS A 353 10.38 -6.98 3.09
N LYS A 354 10.22 -5.69 2.76
CA LYS A 354 11.15 -4.93 1.90
C LYS A 354 12.56 -4.92 2.49
N ASN A 355 12.70 -4.69 3.79
CA ASN A 355 13.99 -4.72 4.48
C ASN A 355 14.63 -6.11 4.47
N LYS A 356 13.85 -7.20 4.61
CA LYS A 356 14.36 -8.56 4.50
C LYS A 356 14.88 -8.85 3.08
N ILE A 357 14.12 -8.47 2.06
CA ILE A 357 14.54 -8.62 0.65
C ILE A 357 15.79 -7.80 0.37
N SER A 358 15.83 -6.54 0.82
CA SER A 358 16.99 -5.67 0.66
C SER A 358 18.25 -6.24 1.33
N ARG A 359 18.12 -6.80 2.56
CA ARG A 359 19.22 -7.49 3.25
C ARG A 359 19.67 -8.74 2.50
N LEU A 360 18.71 -9.53 1.97
CA LEU A 360 19.04 -10.72 1.18
C LEU A 360 19.84 -10.34 -0.08
N LEU A 361 19.39 -9.32 -0.80
CA LEU A 361 20.10 -8.78 -1.97
C LEU A 361 21.50 -8.28 -1.61
N LEU A 362 21.63 -7.60 -0.46
CA LEU A 362 22.93 -7.15 0.06
C LEU A 362 23.85 -8.33 0.34
N TYR A 363 23.34 -9.40 0.98
CA TYR A 363 24.13 -10.61 1.24
C TYR A 363 24.55 -11.32 -0.06
N CYS A 364 23.65 -11.42 -1.04
CA CYS A 364 23.98 -11.95 -2.35
C CYS A 364 25.07 -11.11 -3.02
N PHE A 365 24.99 -9.79 -2.96
CA PHE A 365 25.99 -8.89 -3.50
C PHE A 365 27.36 -9.06 -2.83
N ILE A 366 27.39 -9.13 -1.49
CA ILE A 366 28.62 -9.38 -0.72
C ILE A 366 29.21 -10.74 -1.11
N LEU A 367 28.38 -11.77 -1.25
CA LEU A 367 28.84 -13.10 -1.67
C LEU A 367 29.46 -13.07 -3.06
N CYS A 368 28.83 -12.36 -4.01
CA CYS A 368 29.39 -12.17 -5.35
C CYS A 368 30.75 -11.46 -5.32
N LEU A 369 30.90 -10.41 -4.49
CA LEU A 369 32.18 -9.71 -4.32
C LEU A 369 33.27 -10.62 -3.72
N LEU A 370 32.91 -11.45 -2.74
CA LEU A 370 33.83 -12.43 -2.15
C LEU A 370 34.29 -13.47 -3.19
N LEU A 371 33.35 -13.99 -3.99
CA LEU A 371 33.68 -14.92 -5.06
C LEU A 371 34.60 -14.28 -6.12
N LEU A 372 34.32 -13.01 -6.45
CA LEU A 372 35.18 -12.22 -7.35
C LEU A 372 36.60 -12.04 -6.77
N ALA A 373 36.70 -11.68 -5.49
CA ALA A 373 37.97 -11.53 -4.80
C ALA A 373 38.77 -12.86 -4.75
N ILE A 374 38.06 -13.97 -4.46
CA ILE A 374 38.69 -15.30 -4.50
C ILE A 374 39.19 -15.66 -5.91
N SER A 375 38.39 -15.38 -6.93
CA SER A 375 38.79 -15.62 -8.33
C SER A 375 40.00 -14.78 -8.74
N LEU A 376 40.04 -13.50 -8.36
CA LEU A 376 41.18 -12.61 -8.59
C LEU A 376 42.44 -13.09 -7.83
N ALA A 377 42.27 -13.51 -6.56
CA ALA A 377 43.36 -14.08 -5.76
C ALA A 377 43.90 -15.38 -6.40
N TYR A 378 43.00 -16.23 -6.92
CA TYR A 378 43.38 -17.43 -7.64
C TYR A 378 44.14 -17.10 -8.93
N VAL A 379 43.64 -16.18 -9.75
CA VAL A 379 44.32 -15.71 -10.96
C VAL A 379 45.70 -15.13 -10.62
N PHE A 380 45.78 -14.32 -9.57
CA PHE A 380 47.05 -13.75 -9.10
C PHE A 380 48.02 -14.83 -8.63
N HIS A 381 47.52 -15.85 -7.91
CA HIS A 381 48.31 -17.00 -7.46
C HIS A 381 48.84 -17.80 -8.65
N VAL A 382 47.97 -18.08 -9.64
CA VAL A 382 48.37 -18.78 -10.88
C VAL A 382 49.39 -17.95 -11.66
N TYR A 383 49.15 -16.64 -11.78
CA TYR A 383 50.10 -15.72 -12.44
C TYR A 383 51.46 -15.69 -11.72
N LYS A 384 51.46 -15.60 -10.39
CA LYS A 384 52.68 -15.63 -9.58
C LYS A 384 53.43 -16.96 -9.70
N ARG A 385 52.67 -18.06 -9.77
CA ARG A 385 53.23 -19.41 -10.01
C ARG A 385 53.83 -19.50 -11.42
N TYR A 386 53.12 -19.02 -12.43
CA TYR A 386 53.61 -18.95 -13.82
C TYR A 386 54.87 -18.09 -13.93
N LYS A 387 54.86 -16.91 -13.33
CA LYS A 387 56.04 -16.02 -13.31
C LYS A 387 57.27 -16.69 -12.69
N ARG A 388 57.09 -17.37 -11.54
CA ARG A 388 58.16 -18.13 -10.86
C ARG A 388 58.68 -19.29 -11.71
N THR A 389 57.80 -19.96 -12.44
CA THR A 389 58.20 -21.03 -13.35
C THR A 389 59.01 -20.48 -14.52
N LYS A 390 58.54 -19.37 -15.09
CA LYS A 390 59.28 -18.65 -16.16
C LYS A 390 60.61 -18.10 -15.69
N GLU A 391 60.70 -17.56 -14.49
CA GLU A 391 61.98 -17.11 -13.89
C GLU A 391 62.93 -18.28 -13.70
N ARG A 392 62.45 -19.44 -13.26
CA ARG A 392 63.27 -20.67 -13.13
C ARG A 392 63.75 -21.15 -14.51
N GLU A 393 62.81 -21.22 -15.49
CA GLU A 393 63.19 -21.56 -16.87
C GLU A 393 64.27 -20.59 -17.43
N LEU A 394 64.11 -19.29 -17.16
CA LEU A 394 65.07 -18.27 -17.57
C LEU A 394 66.45 -18.43 -16.90
N ILE A 395 66.43 -18.80 -15.59
CA ILE A 395 67.64 -19.07 -14.82
C ILE A 395 68.35 -20.32 -15.39
N THR A 396 67.52 -21.39 -15.66
CA THR A 396 68.07 -22.62 -16.26
C THR A 396 68.64 -22.35 -17.65
N GLN A 397 67.89 -21.60 -18.48
CA GLN A 397 68.42 -21.22 -19.83
C GLN A 397 69.64 -20.32 -19.74
N ARG A 398 69.74 -19.43 -18.74
CA ARG A 398 70.96 -18.64 -18.53
C ARG A 398 72.12 -19.51 -18.08
N ALA A 399 71.89 -20.48 -17.19
CA ALA A 399 72.90 -21.42 -16.73
C ALA A 399 73.38 -22.29 -17.91
N GLU A 400 72.44 -22.81 -18.74
CA GLU A 400 72.73 -23.53 -19.96
C GLU A 400 73.47 -22.67 -20.97
N LEU A 401 73.12 -21.37 -21.10
CA LEU A 401 73.76 -20.40 -21.94
C LEU A 401 75.20 -20.09 -21.46
N ASP A 402 75.39 -19.98 -20.13
CA ASP A 402 76.67 -19.68 -19.53
C ASP A 402 77.60 -20.93 -19.60
N GLU A 403 77.01 -22.14 -19.41
CA GLU A 403 77.65 -23.41 -19.64
C GLU A 403 78.03 -23.56 -21.15
N GLY A 404 77.11 -23.19 -22.07
CA GLY A 404 77.34 -23.12 -23.49
C GLY A 404 78.46 -22.11 -23.86
N LYS A 405 78.45 -20.93 -23.16
CA LYS A 405 79.55 -19.94 -23.37
C LYS A 405 80.90 -20.48 -22.90
N GLN A 406 80.87 -21.23 -21.77
CA GLN A 406 82.09 -21.85 -21.27
C GLN A 406 82.62 -22.96 -22.23
N ILE A 407 81.66 -23.77 -22.72
CA ILE A 407 81.96 -24.76 -23.79
C ILE A 407 82.42 -24.06 -25.07
N ILE A 408 81.79 -22.94 -25.46
CA ILE A 408 82.21 -22.14 -26.61
C ILE A 408 83.57 -21.54 -26.37
N LYS A 409 83.93 -21.14 -25.17
CA LYS A 409 85.23 -20.62 -24.80
C LYS A 409 86.28 -21.73 -24.91
N GLU A 410 85.96 -22.91 -24.35
CA GLU A 410 86.82 -24.10 -24.50
C GLU A 410 86.91 -24.58 -25.94
N MET A 411 85.78 -24.51 -26.68
CA MET A 411 85.80 -24.79 -28.14
C MET A 411 86.49 -23.72 -28.91
N ASN A 412 86.41 -22.41 -28.55
CA ASN A 412 87.18 -21.37 -29.23
C ASN A 412 88.70 -21.55 -29.00
N ASP A 413 89.06 -21.95 -27.79
CA ASP A 413 90.41 -22.32 -27.46
C ASP A 413 90.88 -23.58 -28.26
N GLN A 414 89.92 -24.50 -28.53
CA GLN A 414 90.12 -25.62 -29.42
C GLN A 414 90.09 -25.19 -30.91
N ILE A 415 89.16 -24.27 -31.27
CA ILE A 415 89.01 -23.72 -32.62
C ILE A 415 90.21 -22.86 -32.98
N GLU A 416 90.85 -22.16 -32.06
CA GLU A 416 92.17 -21.52 -32.35
C GLU A 416 93.25 -22.56 -32.64
N ARG A 417 93.11 -23.74 -32.03
CA ARG A 417 93.96 -24.88 -32.43
C ARG A 417 93.56 -25.49 -33.78
N ILE A 418 92.21 -25.51 -34.06
CA ILE A 418 91.67 -26.07 -35.30
C ILE A 418 91.66 -25.04 -36.42
N ARG A 419 91.66 -23.70 -36.15
CA ARG A 419 91.80 -22.64 -37.17
C ARG A 419 93.07 -22.70 -37.96
N LYS A 420 94.04 -23.44 -37.48
CA LYS A 420 95.22 -23.81 -38.26
C LYS A 420 94.95 -24.92 -39.27
N GLU A 421 93.81 -25.65 -39.15
CA GLU A 421 93.48 -26.78 -40.02
C GLU A 421 92.20 -26.62 -40.86
N ALA A 422 91.39 -25.60 -40.63
CA ALA A 422 90.08 -25.53 -41.29
C ALA A 422 89.87 -24.23 -42.08
N SER A 423 90.48 -24.08 -43.19
CA SER A 423 90.09 -23.15 -44.28
C SER A 423 88.96 -23.71 -45.17
N THR A 424 88.25 -24.77 -44.73
CA THR A 424 87.33 -25.51 -45.61
C THR A 424 85.86 -25.64 -45.07
N MET A 425 85.43 -24.94 -44.03
CA MET A 425 84.05 -25.03 -43.59
C MET A 425 83.36 -23.67 -43.53
N LYS A 426 83.23 -23.02 -44.67
CA LYS A 426 82.52 -21.73 -44.75
C LYS A 426 81.06 -21.82 -45.29
N GLU A 427 80.56 -23.00 -45.61
CA GLU A 427 79.29 -23.14 -46.31
C GLU A 427 78.10 -23.59 -45.44
N ASP A 428 78.30 -24.13 -44.22
CA ASP A 428 77.21 -24.65 -43.42
C ASP A 428 76.54 -23.62 -42.43
N TYR A 429 77.10 -22.43 -42.33
CA TYR A 429 76.64 -21.43 -41.38
C TYR A 429 75.40 -20.63 -41.82
N ASN A 430 75.08 -20.66 -43.13
CA ASN A 430 73.94 -19.87 -43.65
C ASN A 430 72.54 -20.54 -43.47
N LYS A 431 72.54 -21.81 -43.11
CA LYS A 431 71.25 -22.52 -42.99
C LYS A 431 70.55 -22.34 -41.62
N SER A 432 71.32 -22.13 -40.55
CA SER A 432 70.77 -21.97 -39.19
C SER A 432 70.18 -20.59 -38.89
N LEU A 433 70.49 -19.59 -39.77
CA LEU A 433 69.98 -18.23 -39.57
C LEU A 433 68.53 -18.05 -40.03
N ILE A 434 68.01 -18.97 -40.86
CA ILE A 434 66.64 -18.91 -41.39
C ILE A 434 65.62 -19.46 -40.38
N ASP A 435 65.99 -20.49 -39.62
CA ASP A 435 65.06 -21.13 -38.67
C ASP A 435 64.78 -20.26 -37.45
N LEU A 436 65.71 -19.43 -37.00
CA LEU A 436 65.53 -18.50 -35.87
C LEU A 436 64.63 -17.31 -36.20
N THR A 437 64.44 -16.98 -37.48
CA THR A 437 63.55 -15.88 -37.90
C THR A 437 62.07 -16.27 -37.88
N ASP A 438 61.80 -17.55 -38.10
CA ASP A 438 60.45 -18.06 -38.10
C ASP A 438 59.90 -18.25 -36.68
N GLU A 439 60.78 -18.61 -35.72
CA GLU A 439 60.38 -18.76 -34.30
C GLU A 439 60.04 -17.41 -33.65
N LYS A 440 60.76 -16.35 -33.98
CA LYS A 440 60.49 -14.98 -33.56
C LYS A 440 59.12 -14.49 -34.03
N LYS A 441 58.70 -14.83 -35.24
CA LYS A 441 57.45 -14.44 -35.85
C LYS A 441 56.26 -15.12 -35.18
N SER A 442 56.41 -16.36 -34.69
CA SER A 442 55.42 -17.12 -33.93
C SER A 442 55.15 -16.49 -32.56
N ILE A 443 56.20 -16.01 -31.88
CA ILE A 443 56.07 -15.36 -30.54
C ILE A 443 55.39 -14.00 -30.68
N GLU A 444 55.64 -13.23 -31.73
CA GLU A 444 54.97 -11.94 -31.97
C GLU A 444 53.46 -12.11 -32.24
N GLN A 445 53.04 -13.21 -32.90
CA GLN A 445 51.63 -13.52 -33.12
C GLN A 445 50.91 -13.91 -31.82
N GLN A 446 51.56 -14.65 -30.93
CA GLN A 446 50.99 -15.00 -29.62
C GLN A 446 50.85 -13.76 -28.72
N PHE A 447 51.77 -12.82 -28.79
CA PHE A 447 51.70 -11.57 -28.01
C PHE A 447 50.54 -10.65 -28.46
N ALA A 448 50.27 -10.61 -29.79
CA ALA A 448 49.14 -9.86 -30.33
C ALA A 448 47.78 -10.43 -29.86
N LEU A 449 47.68 -11.77 -29.76
CA LEU A 449 46.45 -12.44 -29.29
C LEU A 449 46.19 -12.21 -27.80
N ILE A 450 47.24 -12.13 -26.99
CA ILE A 450 47.13 -11.83 -25.54
C ILE A 450 46.72 -10.38 -25.34
N LYS A 451 47.23 -9.44 -26.15
CA LYS A 451 46.85 -8.04 -26.09
C LYS A 451 45.37 -7.83 -26.42
N GLN A 452 44.86 -8.53 -27.44
CA GLN A 452 43.44 -8.47 -27.82
C GLN A 452 42.53 -8.98 -26.71
N ARG A 453 42.91 -10.03 -25.98
CA ARG A 453 42.14 -10.53 -24.80
C ARG A 453 42.17 -9.57 -23.62
N ALA A 454 43.25 -8.81 -23.44
CA ALA A 454 43.34 -7.77 -22.40
C ALA A 454 42.40 -6.58 -22.68
N ASP A 455 42.27 -6.20 -23.96
CA ASP A 455 41.40 -5.13 -24.40
C ASP A 455 39.91 -5.53 -24.24
N ASP A 456 39.55 -6.79 -24.51
CA ASP A 456 38.20 -7.33 -24.31
C ASP A 456 37.80 -7.34 -22.80
N VAL A 457 38.75 -7.67 -21.91
CA VAL A 457 38.52 -7.63 -20.45
C VAL A 457 38.35 -6.18 -19.96
N SER A 458 39.09 -5.23 -20.55
CA SER A 458 38.91 -3.80 -20.21
C SER A 458 37.56 -3.24 -20.62
N GLN A 459 37.04 -3.65 -21.80
CA GLN A 459 35.69 -3.25 -22.23
C GLN A 459 34.59 -3.83 -21.33
N THR A 460 34.78 -5.06 -20.86
CA THR A 460 33.83 -5.70 -19.95
C THR A 460 33.79 -5.02 -18.57
N ASN A 461 34.95 -4.60 -18.07
CA ASN A 461 35.08 -3.84 -16.84
C ASN A 461 34.41 -2.45 -16.93
N ASN A 462 34.60 -1.74 -18.05
CA ASN A 462 33.97 -0.43 -18.25
C ASN A 462 32.44 -0.53 -18.34
N LYS A 463 31.92 -1.63 -18.92
CA LYS A 463 30.47 -1.87 -18.95
C LYS A 463 29.93 -2.17 -17.56
N MET A 464 30.65 -2.94 -16.76
CA MET A 464 30.29 -3.25 -15.38
C MET A 464 30.33 -2.01 -14.46
N GLU A 465 31.25 -1.07 -14.73
CA GLU A 465 31.33 0.20 -14.02
C GLU A 465 30.15 1.13 -14.34
N GLN A 466 29.69 1.15 -15.59
CA GLN A 466 28.48 1.87 -15.99
C GLN A 466 27.21 1.26 -15.37
N ASP A 467 27.09 -0.05 -15.33
CA ASP A 467 25.98 -0.75 -14.69
C ASP A 467 25.96 -0.50 -13.17
N LEU A 468 27.13 -0.39 -12.54
CA LEU A 468 27.26 -0.04 -11.11
C LEU A 468 26.80 1.39 -10.82
N LEU A 469 27.13 2.35 -11.69
CA LEU A 469 26.68 3.74 -11.58
C LEU A 469 25.17 3.87 -11.70
N VAL A 470 24.54 3.11 -12.60
CA VAL A 470 23.07 3.06 -12.74
C VAL A 470 22.42 2.49 -11.48
N LEU A 471 23.00 1.43 -10.90
CA LEU A 471 22.50 0.84 -9.65
C LEU A 471 22.65 1.79 -8.45
N GLN A 472 23.75 2.53 -8.38
CA GLN A 472 23.99 3.54 -7.34
C GLN A 472 22.96 4.69 -7.41
N GLU A 473 22.60 5.14 -8.63
CA GLU A 473 21.57 6.17 -8.80
C GLU A 473 20.16 5.66 -8.45
N GLN A 474 19.88 4.38 -8.72
CA GLN A 474 18.62 3.77 -8.27
C GLN A 474 18.58 3.63 -6.75
N LEU A 475 19.69 3.28 -6.12
CA LEU A 475 19.80 3.21 -4.66
C LEU A 475 19.59 4.59 -4.01
N ARG A 476 20.15 5.66 -4.59
CA ARG A 476 19.97 7.03 -4.12
C ARG A 476 18.51 7.46 -4.16
N LYS A 477 17.76 7.13 -5.22
CA LYS A 477 16.32 7.41 -5.32
C LYS A 477 15.48 6.68 -4.26
N VAL A 478 15.90 5.48 -3.88
CA VAL A 478 15.26 4.70 -2.81
C VAL A 478 15.57 5.31 -1.43
N ASP A 479 16.79 5.80 -1.22
CA ASP A 479 17.18 6.48 0.02
C ASP A 479 16.50 7.86 0.17
N ASP A 480 16.30 8.59 -0.93
CA ASP A 480 15.56 9.86 -0.92
C ASP A 480 14.07 9.62 -0.57
N ALA A 481 13.43 8.62 -1.18
CA ALA A 481 12.06 8.22 -0.85
C ALA A 481 11.91 7.68 0.59
N ARG A 482 12.93 6.97 1.08
CA ARG A 482 13.02 6.51 2.47
C ARG A 482 13.13 7.67 3.45
N SER A 483 13.90 8.71 3.11
CA SER A 483 14.07 9.91 3.94
C SER A 483 12.77 10.70 4.07
N GLU A 484 11.99 10.77 2.99
CA GLU A 484 10.67 11.42 2.97
C GLU A 484 9.64 10.65 3.83
N LEU A 485 9.66 9.31 3.76
CA LEU A 485 8.79 8.44 4.57
C LEU A 485 9.20 8.43 6.06
N LEU A 486 10.51 8.53 6.36
CA LEU A 486 11.03 8.59 7.72
C LEU A 486 10.74 9.94 8.40
N ALA A 487 10.61 11.02 7.64
CA ALA A 487 10.20 12.32 8.18
C ALA A 487 8.74 12.30 8.67
N GLU A 488 7.87 11.48 8.07
CA GLU A 488 6.50 11.26 8.53
C GLU A 488 6.38 10.26 9.70
N LEU A 489 7.37 9.36 9.87
CA LEU A 489 7.40 8.28 10.88
C LEU A 489 8.22 8.61 12.15
N ASP A 490 8.75 9.81 12.25
CA ASP A 490 9.69 10.21 13.33
C ASP A 490 9.10 10.13 14.76
N VAL A 491 7.78 9.94 14.88
CA VAL A 491 7.10 9.77 16.18
C VAL A 491 7.54 8.50 16.91
N TYR A 492 7.65 7.37 16.21
CA TYR A 492 8.06 6.10 16.81
C TYR A 492 9.53 6.11 17.26
N ARG A 493 10.37 6.91 16.60
CA ARG A 493 11.77 7.08 16.98
C ARG A 493 11.96 7.64 18.39
N TYR A 494 11.02 8.48 18.87
CA TYR A 494 11.07 9.03 20.22
C TYR A 494 10.60 8.04 21.29
N PHE A 495 9.76 7.05 20.92
CA PHE A 495 9.26 6.05 21.86
C PHE A 495 10.15 4.79 21.93
N ASP A 496 10.75 4.36 20.82
CA ASP A 496 11.52 3.11 20.71
C ASP A 496 13.04 3.29 20.65
N ALA A 497 13.55 4.52 20.45
CA ALA A 497 14.98 4.76 20.47
C ALA A 497 15.55 4.64 21.89
N GLU A 498 16.73 4.01 22.04
CA GLU A 498 17.47 3.91 23.29
C GLU A 498 18.01 5.27 23.81
N GLY A 499 17.73 6.36 23.08
CA GLY A 499 18.19 7.70 23.39
C GLY A 499 17.32 8.47 24.39
N VAL A 500 17.93 9.46 25.05
CA VAL A 500 17.23 10.39 25.94
C VAL A 500 16.51 11.46 25.14
N ILE A 501 15.21 11.68 25.41
CA ILE A 501 14.41 12.73 24.77
C ILE A 501 14.87 14.10 25.32
N SER A 502 15.36 14.98 24.45
CA SER A 502 15.81 16.33 24.83
C SER A 502 14.64 17.23 25.25
N GLU A 503 14.92 18.22 26.10
CA GLU A 503 13.90 19.15 26.63
C GLU A 503 13.21 19.95 25.50
N ASP A 504 13.94 20.27 24.43
CA ASP A 504 13.45 21.01 23.27
C ASP A 504 12.39 20.22 22.47
N CYS A 505 12.43 18.90 22.57
CA CYS A 505 11.51 18.00 21.86
C CYS A 505 10.21 17.68 22.61
N TYR A 506 10.10 18.01 23.90
CA TYR A 506 8.94 17.62 24.73
C TYR A 506 7.60 18.06 24.13
N LYS A 507 7.51 19.30 23.66
CA LYS A 507 6.29 19.84 23.05
C LYS A 507 5.99 19.20 21.70
N ALA A 508 7.02 18.88 20.93
CA ALA A 508 6.90 18.25 19.61
C ALA A 508 6.35 16.83 19.76
N VAL A 509 6.91 16.02 20.66
CA VAL A 509 6.45 14.64 20.92
C VAL A 509 4.98 14.61 21.33
N VAL A 510 4.56 15.46 22.26
CA VAL A 510 3.15 15.54 22.67
C VAL A 510 2.24 16.03 21.53
N THR A 511 2.75 16.89 20.66
CA THR A 511 1.98 17.40 19.51
C THR A 511 1.75 16.31 18.47
N ILE A 512 2.78 15.53 18.20
CA ILE A 512 2.73 14.42 17.24
C ILE A 512 1.86 13.28 17.81
N TYR A 513 1.88 13.06 19.12
CA TYR A 513 1.02 12.06 19.79
C TYR A 513 -0.48 12.31 19.58
N LYS A 514 -0.89 13.49 19.15
CA LYS A 514 -2.27 13.80 18.72
C LYS A 514 -2.75 12.86 17.60
N LEU A 515 -1.85 12.34 16.78
CA LEU A 515 -2.17 11.39 15.71
C LEU A 515 -2.65 10.03 16.26
N TYR A 516 -2.26 9.68 17.48
CA TYR A 516 -2.59 8.42 18.15
C TYR A 516 -3.75 8.55 19.13
N ASN A 517 -3.78 9.64 19.85
CA ASN A 517 -4.84 9.90 20.84
C ASN A 517 -5.17 11.39 20.90
N ALA A 518 -6.00 11.84 19.94
CA ALA A 518 -6.42 13.24 19.86
C ALA A 518 -7.19 13.71 21.11
N PRO A 519 -8.12 12.92 21.73
CA PRO A 519 -8.80 13.29 22.95
C PRO A 519 -7.86 13.55 24.13
N LEU A 520 -6.87 12.67 24.35
CA LEU A 520 -5.87 12.84 25.41
C LEU A 520 -5.07 14.12 25.20
N VAL A 521 -4.55 14.35 24.00
CA VAL A 521 -3.74 15.55 23.72
C VAL A 521 -4.55 16.84 23.79
N ALA A 522 -5.82 16.81 23.38
CA ALA A 522 -6.74 17.94 23.54
C ALA A 522 -6.93 18.29 25.04
N PHE A 523 -7.12 17.29 25.88
CA PHE A 523 -7.21 17.45 27.31
C PHE A 523 -5.90 18.00 27.93
N LEU A 524 -4.73 17.46 27.55
CA LEU A 524 -3.45 17.93 28.07
C LEU A 524 -3.11 19.37 27.64
N ARG A 525 -3.74 19.88 26.59
CA ARG A 525 -3.59 21.28 26.11
C ARG A 525 -4.62 22.25 26.70
N ASP A 526 -5.51 21.79 27.57
CA ASP A 526 -6.47 22.67 28.24
C ASP A 526 -5.70 23.78 29.02
N PRO A 527 -5.88 25.07 28.65
CA PRO A 527 -5.17 26.17 29.29
C PRO A 527 -5.38 26.26 30.80
N HIS A 528 -6.47 25.70 31.31
CA HIS A 528 -6.80 25.70 32.73
C HIS A 528 -5.98 24.66 33.54
N LEU A 529 -5.42 23.64 32.91
CA LEU A 529 -4.56 22.66 33.57
C LEU A 529 -3.16 23.21 33.84
N LYS A 530 -2.72 24.21 33.06
CA LYS A 530 -1.40 24.85 33.17
C LYS A 530 -0.24 23.82 33.22
N LEU A 531 -0.33 22.77 32.40
CA LEU A 531 0.72 21.78 32.28
C LEU A 531 1.87 22.34 31.42
N THR A 532 3.09 22.14 31.89
CA THR A 532 4.28 22.43 31.08
C THR A 532 4.44 21.38 29.97
N PRO A 533 5.21 21.64 28.91
CA PRO A 533 5.50 20.64 27.88
C PRO A 533 6.07 19.33 28.46
N TYR A 534 6.92 19.44 29.48
CA TYR A 534 7.48 18.30 30.19
C TYR A 534 6.42 17.50 30.96
N GLU A 535 5.53 18.19 31.69
CA GLU A 535 4.41 17.54 32.40
C GLU A 535 3.42 16.87 31.45
N SER A 536 3.15 17.48 30.30
CA SER A 536 2.31 16.91 29.27
C SER A 536 2.94 15.65 28.65
N LEU A 537 4.26 15.66 28.41
CA LEU A 537 4.99 14.48 27.96
C LEU A 537 4.96 13.36 29.01
N LEU A 538 5.12 13.66 30.30
CA LEU A 538 5.01 12.66 31.37
C LEU A 538 3.60 12.03 31.43
N CYS A 539 2.56 12.78 31.14
CA CYS A 539 1.20 12.23 31.03
C CYS A 539 1.10 11.23 29.87
N VAL A 540 1.65 11.55 28.69
CA VAL A 540 1.68 10.66 27.54
C VAL A 540 2.47 9.38 27.86
N LEU A 541 3.67 9.49 28.41
CA LEU A 541 4.50 8.34 28.78
C LEU A 541 3.85 7.46 29.86
N SER A 542 3.12 8.07 30.79
CA SER A 542 2.35 7.35 31.83
C SER A 542 1.12 6.65 31.23
N TYR A 543 0.49 7.25 30.25
CA TYR A 543 -0.62 6.65 29.50
C TYR A 543 -0.14 5.40 28.73
N GLU A 544 1.03 5.45 28.13
CA GLU A 544 1.67 4.35 27.38
C GLU A 544 2.33 3.27 28.28
N HIS A 545 1.99 3.19 29.55
CA HIS A 545 2.47 2.18 30.50
C HIS A 545 3.97 2.23 30.83
N LEU A 546 4.68 3.28 30.49
CA LEU A 546 6.10 3.36 30.87
C LEU A 546 6.26 3.46 32.39
N SER A 547 7.07 2.57 32.93
CA SER A 547 7.46 2.62 34.34
C SER A 547 8.37 3.84 34.63
N THR A 548 8.42 4.25 35.88
CA THR A 548 9.30 5.37 36.30
C THR A 548 10.77 5.13 35.93
N GLN A 549 11.21 3.88 35.91
CA GLN A 549 12.56 3.50 35.51
C GLN A 549 12.79 3.67 33.98
N GLN A 550 11.83 3.30 33.17
CA GLN A 550 11.89 3.53 31.73
C GLN A 550 11.81 5.02 31.38
N MET A 551 11.01 5.80 32.11
CA MET A 551 10.97 7.26 31.97
C MET A 551 12.29 7.91 32.40
N GLU A 552 12.96 7.39 33.41
CA GLU A 552 14.30 7.86 33.85
C GLU A 552 15.31 7.71 32.72
N GLN A 553 15.32 6.56 32.05
CA GLN A 553 16.19 6.29 30.90
C GLN A 553 15.88 7.22 29.72
N LYS A 554 14.61 7.37 29.38
CA LYS A 554 14.18 8.15 28.19
C LYS A 554 14.26 9.67 28.37
N LEU A 555 14.16 10.17 29.58
CA LEU A 555 14.15 11.60 29.87
C LEU A 555 15.45 12.10 30.49
N GLY A 556 16.36 11.22 30.86
CA GLY A 556 17.63 11.58 31.54
C GLY A 556 17.45 12.31 32.88
N LYS A 557 16.29 12.16 33.52
CA LYS A 557 15.96 12.80 34.81
C LYS A 557 15.88 11.76 35.91
N SER A 558 16.41 12.06 37.07
CA SER A 558 16.44 11.13 38.23
C SER A 558 15.01 10.75 38.67
N LYS A 559 14.84 9.53 39.18
CA LYS A 559 13.59 8.99 39.73
C LYS A 559 12.91 9.96 40.72
N ASN A 560 13.69 10.65 41.53
CA ASN A 560 13.19 11.65 42.49
C ASN A 560 12.56 12.86 41.77
N THR A 561 13.17 13.31 40.68
CA THR A 561 12.69 14.43 39.88
C THR A 561 11.40 14.05 39.16
N LEU A 562 11.33 12.85 38.63
CA LEU A 562 10.12 12.30 37.95
C LEU A 562 8.97 12.17 38.95
N ASN A 563 9.20 11.58 40.13
CA ASN A 563 8.15 11.42 41.14
C ASN A 563 7.61 12.77 41.65
N LYS A 564 8.47 13.77 41.81
CA LYS A 564 8.05 15.14 42.17
C LYS A 564 7.22 15.80 41.06
N ALA A 565 7.55 15.55 39.80
CA ALA A 565 6.79 16.06 38.66
C ALA A 565 5.43 15.35 38.53
N ILE A 566 5.38 14.04 38.66
CA ILE A 566 4.16 13.23 38.65
C ILE A 566 3.23 13.65 39.82
N PHE A 567 3.79 13.91 40.98
CA PHE A 567 3.01 14.40 42.13
C PHE A 567 2.36 15.76 41.81
N ARG A 568 3.13 16.71 41.27
CA ARG A 568 2.58 18.03 40.83
C ARG A 568 1.53 17.94 39.77
N ILE A 569 1.68 17.02 38.82
CA ILE A 569 0.64 16.76 37.80
C ILE A 569 -0.65 16.28 38.49
N ARG A 570 -0.54 15.34 39.44
CA ARG A 570 -1.70 14.86 40.20
C ARG A 570 -2.39 15.99 40.96
N GLU A 571 -1.66 16.86 41.64
CA GLU A 571 -2.26 18.04 42.31
C GLU A 571 -2.99 18.96 41.33
N LYS A 572 -2.43 19.20 40.14
CA LYS A 572 -3.09 20.02 39.11
C LYS A 572 -4.38 19.37 38.59
N LEU A 573 -4.41 18.05 38.48
CA LEU A 573 -5.58 17.28 38.06
C LEU A 573 -6.61 17.19 39.18
N ASP A 574 -6.20 17.00 40.45
CA ASP A 574 -7.08 16.95 41.62
C ASP A 574 -7.79 18.28 41.86
N ALA A 575 -7.08 19.40 41.71
CA ALA A 575 -7.64 20.74 41.86
C ALA A 575 -8.80 21.05 40.89
N LYS A 576 -8.89 20.32 39.77
CA LYS A 576 -9.92 20.54 38.75
C LYS A 576 -11.02 19.48 38.72
N MET A 577 -10.76 18.26 39.19
CA MET A 577 -11.60 17.10 38.86
C MET A 577 -12.14 16.32 40.09
N ASP A 578 -11.89 16.78 41.31
CA ASP A 578 -12.33 16.14 42.56
C ASP A 578 -12.10 14.62 42.59
N LEU A 579 -10.82 14.24 42.38
CA LEU A 579 -10.40 12.84 42.28
C LEU A 579 -10.51 12.13 43.62
N LYS A 580 -11.59 11.38 43.82
CA LYS A 580 -11.75 10.52 45.01
C LYS A 580 -10.62 9.47 45.05
N LYS A 581 -10.07 9.27 46.24
CA LYS A 581 -8.89 8.59 46.74
C LYS A 581 -8.46 7.19 46.21
N ASN A 582 -8.94 6.68 45.07
CA ASN A 582 -8.73 5.27 44.69
C ASN A 582 -8.05 5.03 43.35
N ILE A 583 -7.19 5.92 42.87
CA ILE A 583 -6.46 5.70 41.62
C ILE A 583 -4.98 5.40 41.92
N ASN A 584 -4.53 4.19 41.60
CA ASN A 584 -3.21 3.69 41.97
C ASN A 584 -2.04 4.36 41.18
N SER A 585 -2.28 4.86 39.96
CA SER A 585 -1.25 5.54 39.17
C SER A 585 -1.83 6.67 38.29
N LEU A 586 -0.97 7.60 37.85
CA LEU A 586 -1.32 8.63 36.88
C LEU A 586 -1.76 8.01 35.53
N GLY A 587 -1.04 6.98 35.08
CA GLY A 587 -1.36 6.27 33.86
C GLY A 587 -2.72 5.60 33.89
N ASP A 588 -3.10 4.93 34.99
CA ASP A 588 -4.41 4.29 35.15
C ASP A 588 -5.55 5.31 35.10
N PHE A 589 -5.35 6.47 35.71
CA PHE A 589 -6.31 7.57 35.63
C PHE A 589 -6.53 8.03 34.18
N LEU A 590 -5.45 8.30 33.46
CA LEU A 590 -5.54 8.80 32.08
C LEU A 590 -6.20 7.77 31.15
N ARG A 591 -5.88 6.49 31.30
CA ARG A 591 -6.48 5.40 30.51
C ARG A 591 -7.94 5.12 30.82
N THR A 592 -8.38 5.36 32.05
CA THR A 592 -9.79 5.22 32.40
C THR A 592 -10.63 6.34 31.79
N LYS A 593 -10.00 7.48 31.48
CA LYS A 593 -10.69 8.67 30.98
C LYS A 593 -10.59 8.85 29.47
N PHE A 594 -9.54 8.39 28.84
CA PHE A 594 -9.23 8.54 27.43
C PHE A 594 -8.86 7.20 26.77
#